data_04c9e494690ace6b14f920b46008aed1
#
_entry.id   04c9e494690ace6b14f920b46008aed1
#
_cell.length_a   1.000
_cell.length_b   1.000
_cell.length_c   1.000
_cell.angle_alpha   90.00
_cell.angle_beta   90.00
_cell.angle_gamma   90.00
#
_symmetry.space_group_name_H-M   'P 1'
#
loop_
_entity.id
_entity.type
_entity.pdbx_description
1 polymer ?
#
loop_
_entity_poly.entity_id
_entity_poly.type
_entity_poly.pdbx_seq_one_letter_code
_entity_poly.pdbx_strand_id
1 'polypeptide(L)'
;MTAAAATAQKKAPAGLSNKARELMEEINQEAGKHNIWVRTQANAPAQRPWFSETAGEGSGQLASGRVAANQMKTLPHLWRWSEFSPYLHRISEIARKAEVSPIEFADRQSILLLNPGLNGRLQVTNTIRCAISIYNPGDVAPVHLHSPNASRTILSDKGGYTVVEGERCDASRGDLILTPNGTWHDHGNDSKEPVIWIDMLDWPLIEFLDAAWVDHDMPGAQGNARVQPTTHRDGYSRRLYGRGGMMPTFVSHQIGVGRSPAPLIHFRGADVHETLHGLRKEKGDPHEGIKIDFVNPVTGEPVFKTLNYSAQLLRPGEETALKRETAGTFHVVIEGSGATEVGGKRLEWTQNDIFVVPNFLWRRHINTGKNDAVIYSVSDAALMRNIGQYYAQGRNKNGKVTELVH
;
A
#
# COMPACT_ATOMS: atom_id res chain seq x y z
N MET A 1 -42.83 -29.33 12.09
CA MET A 1 -43.08 -27.99 11.54
C MET A 1 -41.73 -27.37 11.31
N THR A 2 -41.24 -27.42 10.09
CA THR A 2 -39.92 -26.91 9.65
C THR A 2 -40.12 -25.48 9.17
N ALA A 3 -39.56 -24.52 9.89
CA ALA A 3 -39.51 -23.12 9.46
C ALA A 3 -38.36 -22.98 8.43
N ALA A 4 -38.74 -22.81 7.17
CA ALA A 4 -37.79 -22.43 6.12
C ALA A 4 -37.36 -20.98 6.35
N ALA A 5 -36.11 -20.78 6.68
CA ALA A 5 -35.49 -19.46 6.67
C ALA A 5 -35.39 -18.98 5.23
N ALA A 6 -36.17 -17.96 4.87
CA ALA A 6 -36.07 -17.29 3.61
C ALA A 6 -34.76 -16.49 3.60
N THR A 7 -33.76 -17.00 2.90
CA THR A 7 -32.53 -16.26 2.55
C THR A 7 -32.94 -15.12 1.61
N ALA A 8 -32.94 -13.89 2.12
CA ALA A 8 -33.07 -12.70 1.31
C ALA A 8 -31.83 -12.62 0.40
N GLN A 9 -31.98 -13.00 -0.85
CA GLN A 9 -30.98 -12.70 -1.88
C GLN A 9 -30.84 -11.18 -1.96
N LYS A 10 -29.75 -10.63 -1.41
CA LYS A 10 -29.36 -9.25 -1.68
C LYS A 10 -29.21 -9.13 -3.20
N LYS A 11 -30.04 -8.29 -3.83
CA LYS A 11 -29.89 -7.92 -5.24
C LYS A 11 -28.46 -7.45 -5.43
N ALA A 12 -27.74 -8.09 -6.36
CA ALA A 12 -26.49 -7.54 -6.86
C ALA A 12 -26.69 -6.06 -7.23
N PRO A 13 -25.74 -5.18 -6.96
CA PRO A 13 -25.85 -3.78 -7.34
C PRO A 13 -26.22 -3.70 -8.82
N ALA A 14 -27.15 -2.80 -9.16
CA ALA A 14 -27.59 -2.59 -10.54
C ALA A 14 -26.37 -2.48 -11.42
N GLY A 15 -26.29 -3.27 -12.49
CA GLY A 15 -25.13 -3.33 -13.36
C GLY A 15 -24.76 -1.93 -13.87
N LEU A 16 -23.47 -1.69 -14.09
CA LEU A 16 -22.96 -0.43 -14.63
C LEU A 16 -23.75 -0.03 -15.89
N SER A 17 -24.02 1.26 -16.03
CA SER A 17 -24.54 1.83 -17.26
C SER A 17 -23.58 1.56 -18.43
N ASN A 18 -24.10 1.45 -19.66
CA ASN A 18 -23.23 1.23 -20.81
C ASN A 18 -22.19 2.34 -20.97
N LYS A 19 -22.57 3.59 -20.68
CA LYS A 19 -21.66 4.74 -20.71
C LYS A 19 -20.49 4.58 -19.74
N ALA A 20 -20.76 4.12 -18.52
CA ALA A 20 -19.70 3.87 -17.53
C ALA A 20 -18.72 2.78 -17.99
N ARG A 21 -19.24 1.71 -18.64
CA ARG A 21 -18.40 0.63 -19.19
C ARG A 21 -17.48 1.15 -20.30
N GLU A 22 -18.03 1.89 -21.28
CA GLU A 22 -17.27 2.45 -22.39
C GLU A 22 -16.13 3.36 -21.90
N LEU A 23 -16.42 4.29 -21.00
CA LEU A 23 -15.43 5.19 -20.42
C LEU A 23 -14.31 4.44 -19.68
N MET A 24 -14.65 3.35 -19.00
CA MET A 24 -13.67 2.57 -18.28
C MET A 24 -12.82 1.68 -19.17
N GLU A 25 -13.39 1.13 -20.24
CA GLU A 25 -12.63 0.39 -21.23
C GLU A 25 -11.62 1.30 -21.96
N GLU A 26 -12.02 2.51 -22.33
CA GLU A 26 -11.15 3.51 -22.95
C GLU A 26 -9.96 3.85 -22.04
N ILE A 27 -10.22 4.18 -20.77
CA ILE A 27 -9.16 4.48 -19.78
C ILE A 27 -8.24 3.27 -19.60
N ASN A 28 -8.78 2.06 -19.48
CA ASN A 28 -7.96 0.87 -19.27
C ASN A 28 -7.12 0.51 -20.50
N GLN A 29 -7.60 0.77 -21.73
CA GLN A 29 -6.80 0.58 -22.95
C GLN A 29 -5.59 1.52 -22.97
N GLU A 30 -5.76 2.79 -22.58
CA GLU A 30 -4.65 3.75 -22.52
C GLU A 30 -3.70 3.43 -21.37
N ALA A 31 -4.23 3.27 -20.15
CA ALA A 31 -3.46 2.99 -18.95
C ALA A 31 -2.68 1.67 -19.04
N GLY A 32 -3.22 0.68 -19.74
CA GLY A 32 -2.58 -0.61 -19.98
C GLY A 32 -1.25 -0.51 -20.73
N LYS A 33 -1.05 0.52 -21.57
CA LYS A 33 0.22 0.79 -22.25
C LYS A 33 1.35 1.12 -21.26
N HIS A 34 0.99 1.63 -20.09
CA HIS A 34 1.88 1.98 -18.99
C HIS A 34 1.87 0.95 -17.85
N ASN A 35 1.32 -0.25 -18.06
CA ASN A 35 1.11 -1.28 -17.03
C ASN A 35 0.27 -0.76 -15.86
N ILE A 36 -0.71 0.07 -16.15
CA ILE A 36 -1.68 0.64 -15.22
C ILE A 36 -3.04 0.01 -15.52
N TRP A 37 -3.80 -0.27 -14.46
CA TRP A 37 -5.17 -0.76 -14.57
C TRP A 37 -6.06 0.05 -13.64
N VAL A 38 -7.13 0.60 -14.21
CA VAL A 38 -8.09 1.41 -13.48
C VAL A 38 -9.16 0.51 -12.91
N ARG A 39 -9.23 0.46 -11.57
CA ARG A 39 -10.18 -0.38 -10.85
C ARG A 39 -11.56 0.27 -10.81
N THR A 40 -12.58 -0.55 -11.09
CA THR A 40 -14.00 -0.19 -10.90
C THR A 40 -14.73 -1.36 -10.27
N GLN A 41 -15.97 -1.12 -9.84
CA GLN A 41 -16.83 -2.22 -9.37
C GLN A 41 -17.11 -3.25 -10.48
N ALA A 42 -17.19 -2.81 -11.75
CA ALA A 42 -17.46 -3.73 -12.85
C ALA A 42 -16.32 -4.69 -13.17
N ASN A 43 -15.09 -4.26 -12.97
CA ASN A 43 -13.90 -5.05 -13.24
C ASN A 43 -13.10 -5.39 -11.97
N ALA A 44 -13.64 -5.08 -10.80
CA ALA A 44 -13.04 -5.51 -9.55
C ALA A 44 -12.98 -7.05 -9.52
N PRO A 45 -11.84 -7.64 -9.12
CA PRO A 45 -11.75 -9.08 -8.94
C PRO A 45 -12.85 -9.56 -7.98
N ALA A 46 -13.46 -10.69 -8.28
CA ALA A 46 -14.41 -11.32 -7.37
C ALA A 46 -13.73 -11.55 -6.01
N GLN A 47 -14.39 -11.09 -4.95
CA GLN A 47 -13.91 -11.22 -3.57
C GLN A 47 -14.74 -12.28 -2.85
N ARG A 48 -14.08 -13.12 -2.07
CA ARG A 48 -14.79 -14.12 -1.27
C ARG A 48 -15.39 -13.46 -0.03
N PRO A 49 -16.68 -13.65 0.25
CA PRO A 49 -17.24 -13.33 1.56
C PRO A 49 -16.59 -14.20 2.64
N TRP A 50 -16.33 -13.61 3.82
CA TRP A 50 -15.70 -14.31 4.95
C TRP A 50 -16.48 -15.55 5.44
N PHE A 51 -17.80 -15.53 5.36
CA PHE A 51 -18.69 -16.58 5.84
C PHE A 51 -19.51 -17.26 4.74
N SER A 52 -19.08 -17.26 3.49
CA SER A 52 -19.79 -17.93 2.43
C SER A 52 -19.61 -19.44 2.54
N GLU A 53 -20.72 -20.18 2.63
CA GLU A 53 -20.73 -21.64 2.55
C GLU A 53 -20.17 -22.15 1.21
N THR A 54 -20.09 -21.28 0.20
CA THR A 54 -19.51 -21.54 -1.13
C THR A 54 -18.06 -21.09 -1.27
N ALA A 55 -17.38 -20.79 -0.16
CA ALA A 55 -15.99 -20.34 -0.17
C ALA A 55 -15.01 -21.29 -0.92
N GLY A 56 -15.42 -22.51 -1.23
CA GLY A 56 -14.66 -23.46 -2.06
C GLY A 56 -14.91 -23.34 -3.57
N GLU A 57 -16.04 -22.76 -4.03
CA GLU A 57 -16.45 -22.82 -5.44
C GLU A 57 -16.11 -21.55 -6.24
N GLY A 58 -15.67 -20.50 -5.59
CA GLY A 58 -15.45 -19.19 -6.21
C GLY A 58 -14.05 -18.67 -6.10
N SER A 59 -13.01 -19.51 -6.17
CA SER A 59 -11.70 -18.96 -6.55
C SER A 59 -11.89 -18.40 -7.94
N GLY A 60 -12.12 -17.09 -7.98
CA GLY A 60 -12.22 -16.39 -9.24
C GLY A 60 -11.16 -16.95 -10.15
N GLN A 61 -11.55 -17.42 -11.29
CA GLN A 61 -10.62 -17.52 -12.39
C GLN A 61 -10.02 -16.12 -12.52
N LEU A 62 -8.99 -15.84 -11.69
CA LEU A 62 -7.95 -14.99 -12.17
C LEU A 62 -7.71 -15.53 -13.57
N ALA A 63 -7.69 -14.69 -14.57
CA ALA A 63 -7.28 -15.04 -15.92
C ALA A 63 -5.80 -15.46 -15.86
N SER A 64 -5.51 -16.44 -15.06
CA SER A 64 -4.31 -17.20 -14.97
C SER A 64 -4.42 -18.31 -15.99
N GLY A 65 -4.23 -17.94 -17.24
CA GLY A 65 -3.59 -18.90 -18.08
C GLY A 65 -2.42 -19.43 -17.24
N ARG A 66 -2.32 -20.73 -17.02
CA ARG A 66 -1.23 -21.35 -16.28
C ARG A 66 0.09 -20.99 -16.95
N VAL A 67 0.62 -19.82 -16.60
CA VAL A 67 2.01 -19.51 -16.91
C VAL A 67 2.80 -20.31 -15.88
N ALA A 68 3.68 -21.15 -16.34
CA ALA A 68 4.55 -21.92 -15.47
C ALA A 68 5.18 -20.98 -14.43
N ALA A 69 5.15 -21.36 -13.15
CA ALA A 69 5.57 -20.50 -12.03
C ALA A 69 6.98 -19.90 -12.21
N ASN A 70 7.84 -20.57 -12.96
CA ASN A 70 9.18 -20.16 -13.34
C ASN A 70 9.25 -19.07 -14.45
N GLN A 71 8.14 -18.71 -15.09
CA GLN A 71 8.09 -17.66 -16.13
C GLN A 71 7.61 -16.31 -15.63
N MET A 72 6.97 -16.25 -14.46
CA MET A 72 6.54 -15.00 -13.86
C MET A 72 7.62 -14.44 -12.93
N LYS A 73 8.22 -13.36 -13.32
CA LYS A 73 9.30 -12.74 -12.56
C LYS A 73 9.09 -11.24 -12.46
N THR A 74 9.09 -10.72 -11.24
CA THR A 74 9.14 -9.27 -11.04
C THR A 74 10.31 -8.68 -11.80
N LEU A 75 10.08 -7.64 -12.59
CA LEU A 75 11.10 -6.90 -13.32
C LEU A 75 11.35 -5.53 -12.67
N PRO A 76 12.58 -5.00 -12.74
CA PRO A 76 12.83 -3.60 -12.42
C PRO A 76 11.96 -2.71 -13.29
N HIS A 77 11.12 -1.88 -12.66
CA HIS A 77 10.18 -1.01 -13.36
C HIS A 77 10.01 0.31 -12.61
N LEU A 78 9.76 1.37 -13.37
CA LEU A 78 9.48 2.70 -12.87
C LEU A 78 8.17 3.18 -13.48
N TRP A 79 7.23 3.58 -12.64
CA TRP A 79 6.00 4.29 -13.01
C TRP A 79 6.22 5.77 -12.71
N ARG A 80 6.16 6.60 -13.74
CA ARG A 80 6.35 8.04 -13.58
C ARG A 80 5.06 8.71 -13.15
N TRP A 81 5.17 9.61 -12.20
CA TRP A 81 4.03 10.43 -11.77
C TRP A 81 3.35 11.14 -12.94
N SER A 82 4.13 11.68 -13.87
CA SER A 82 3.64 12.34 -15.07
C SER A 82 2.85 11.43 -16.03
N GLU A 83 3.06 10.12 -15.96
CA GLU A 83 2.38 9.13 -16.80
C GLU A 83 1.09 8.62 -16.17
N PHE A 84 1.05 8.39 -14.86
CA PHE A 84 -0.13 7.81 -14.22
C PHE A 84 -1.05 8.82 -13.54
N SER A 85 -0.56 9.97 -13.07
CA SER A 85 -1.41 10.97 -12.40
C SER A 85 -2.53 11.54 -13.28
N PRO A 86 -2.36 11.71 -14.61
CA PRO A 86 -3.45 12.14 -15.47
C PRO A 86 -4.66 11.21 -15.44
N TYR A 87 -4.45 9.90 -15.29
CA TYR A 87 -5.56 8.94 -15.19
C TYR A 87 -6.33 9.08 -13.88
N LEU A 88 -5.64 9.36 -12.76
CA LEU A 88 -6.29 9.65 -11.48
C LEU A 88 -7.21 10.88 -11.60
N HIS A 89 -6.69 11.96 -12.16
CA HIS A 89 -7.48 13.19 -12.34
C HIS A 89 -8.64 12.98 -13.31
N ARG A 90 -8.45 12.20 -14.38
CA ARG A 90 -9.52 11.86 -15.32
C ARG A 90 -10.64 11.04 -14.65
N ILE A 91 -10.30 10.05 -13.83
CA ILE A 91 -11.28 9.28 -13.06
C ILE A 91 -12.04 10.19 -12.09
N SER A 92 -11.33 11.02 -11.34
CA SER A 92 -11.90 11.99 -10.42
C SER A 92 -12.86 12.97 -11.13
N GLU A 93 -12.47 13.46 -12.30
CA GLU A 93 -13.31 14.35 -13.10
C GLU A 93 -14.58 13.68 -13.61
N ILE A 94 -14.47 12.44 -14.13
CA ILE A 94 -15.63 11.65 -14.55
C ILE A 94 -16.59 11.43 -13.38
N ALA A 95 -16.08 11.05 -12.21
CA ALA A 95 -16.89 10.85 -11.03
C ALA A 95 -17.62 12.14 -10.57
N ARG A 96 -16.96 13.28 -10.66
CA ARG A 96 -17.55 14.58 -10.29
C ARG A 96 -18.59 15.08 -11.29
N LYS A 97 -18.37 14.89 -12.58
CA LYS A 97 -19.30 15.34 -13.64
C LYS A 97 -20.59 14.51 -13.68
N ALA A 98 -20.63 13.41 -12.97
CA ALA A 98 -21.82 12.66 -12.52
C ALA A 98 -22.95 12.48 -13.52
N GLU A 99 -22.65 12.07 -14.70
CA GLU A 99 -23.62 11.27 -15.47
C GLU A 99 -23.65 9.81 -14.98
N VAL A 100 -22.77 9.49 -14.02
CA VAL A 100 -22.60 8.17 -13.41
C VAL A 100 -22.51 8.38 -11.89
N SER A 101 -23.28 7.64 -11.10
CA SER A 101 -23.19 7.77 -9.65
C SER A 101 -21.79 7.36 -9.16
N PRO A 102 -21.24 8.00 -8.12
CA PRO A 102 -19.96 7.58 -7.55
C PRO A 102 -19.93 6.11 -7.15
N ILE A 103 -21.05 5.55 -6.71
CA ILE A 103 -21.19 4.14 -6.33
C ILE A 103 -21.14 3.21 -7.55
N GLU A 104 -21.69 3.64 -8.70
CA GLU A 104 -21.59 2.86 -9.95
C GLU A 104 -20.19 2.89 -10.54
N PHE A 105 -19.49 4.05 -10.40
CA PHE A 105 -18.21 4.26 -11.04
C PHE A 105 -17.08 3.63 -10.27
N ALA A 106 -17.03 3.85 -8.96
CA ALA A 106 -16.02 3.23 -8.10
C ALA A 106 -16.42 3.35 -6.63
N ASP A 107 -16.42 2.25 -5.90
CA ASP A 107 -16.34 2.30 -4.45
C ASP A 107 -15.00 2.95 -4.03
N ARG A 108 -14.01 2.96 -4.92
CA ARG A 108 -12.71 3.59 -4.78
C ARG A 108 -12.23 4.07 -6.14
N GLN A 109 -11.99 5.37 -6.27
CA GLN A 109 -11.40 5.97 -7.47
C GLN A 109 -9.90 5.67 -7.47
N SER A 110 -9.51 4.50 -7.96
CA SER A 110 -8.12 4.05 -7.90
C SER A 110 -7.62 3.43 -9.20
N ILE A 111 -6.32 3.57 -9.43
CA ILE A 111 -5.57 2.84 -10.43
C ILE A 111 -4.70 1.79 -9.75
N LEU A 112 -4.45 0.67 -10.42
CA LEU A 112 -3.50 -0.35 -9.96
C LEU A 112 -2.27 -0.34 -10.84
N LEU A 113 -1.11 -0.39 -10.20
CA LEU A 113 0.17 -0.53 -10.90
C LEU A 113 0.43 -2.01 -11.19
N LEU A 114 0.84 -2.30 -12.43
CA LEU A 114 1.10 -3.66 -12.89
C LEU A 114 2.59 -3.83 -13.24
N ASN A 115 3.24 -4.80 -12.63
CA ASN A 115 4.60 -5.11 -13.04
C ASN A 115 4.60 -5.87 -14.39
N PRO A 116 5.35 -5.39 -15.40
CA PRO A 116 5.32 -5.99 -16.73
C PRO A 116 5.82 -7.45 -16.77
N GLY A 117 6.57 -7.89 -15.78
CA GLY A 117 7.03 -9.29 -15.67
C GLY A 117 6.02 -10.26 -15.06
N LEU A 118 4.86 -9.76 -14.61
CA LEU A 118 3.86 -10.55 -13.90
C LEU A 118 2.60 -10.83 -14.70
N ASN A 119 2.67 -10.71 -16.03
CA ASN A 119 1.64 -11.15 -16.99
C ASN A 119 0.22 -10.61 -16.68
N GLY A 120 0.11 -9.32 -16.41
CA GLY A 120 -1.16 -8.65 -16.13
C GLY A 120 -1.76 -8.93 -14.76
N ARG A 121 -1.05 -9.60 -13.86
CA ARG A 121 -1.48 -9.72 -12.46
C ARG A 121 -1.52 -8.34 -11.81
N LEU A 122 -2.53 -8.09 -10.98
CA LEU A 122 -2.78 -6.83 -10.30
C LEU A 122 -1.81 -6.65 -9.11
N GLN A 123 -0.51 -6.63 -9.39
CA GLN A 123 0.54 -6.57 -8.37
C GLN A 123 1.84 -5.99 -8.91
N VAL A 124 2.63 -5.40 -8.03
CA VAL A 124 3.92 -4.76 -8.35
C VAL A 124 5.12 -5.67 -8.05
N THR A 125 4.98 -6.58 -7.09
CA THR A 125 5.90 -7.69 -6.82
C THR A 125 5.09 -8.97 -6.64
N ASN A 126 5.75 -10.10 -6.39
CA ASN A 126 5.06 -11.36 -6.13
C ASN A 126 4.14 -11.30 -4.90
N THR A 127 4.41 -10.41 -3.97
CA THR A 127 3.76 -10.33 -2.66
C THR A 127 3.03 -9.02 -2.41
N ILE A 128 3.27 -7.97 -3.21
CA ILE A 128 2.75 -6.63 -2.97
C ILE A 128 1.86 -6.18 -4.12
N ARG A 129 0.66 -5.73 -3.79
CA ARG A 129 -0.27 -4.97 -4.64
C ARG A 129 -0.13 -3.49 -4.29
N CYS A 130 -0.17 -2.64 -5.31
CA CYS A 130 -0.21 -1.21 -5.16
C CYS A 130 -1.43 -0.66 -5.89
N ALA A 131 -2.24 0.11 -5.17
CA ALA A 131 -3.28 0.95 -5.73
C ALA A 131 -2.98 2.41 -5.40
N ILE A 132 -3.32 3.32 -6.30
CA ILE A 132 -3.24 4.76 -6.04
C ILE A 132 -4.65 5.29 -6.12
N SER A 133 -5.10 5.89 -5.04
CA SER A 133 -6.48 6.34 -4.87
C SER A 133 -6.54 7.86 -4.86
N ILE A 134 -7.61 8.42 -5.46
CA ILE A 134 -7.96 9.83 -5.38
C ILE A 134 -9.36 9.97 -4.79
N TYR A 135 -9.52 10.87 -3.83
CA TYR A 135 -10.81 11.18 -3.20
C TYR A 135 -11.11 12.65 -3.40
N ASN A 136 -12.24 12.94 -4.03
CA ASN A 136 -12.76 14.30 -4.16
C ASN A 136 -13.31 14.79 -2.81
N PRO A 137 -13.49 16.12 -2.64
CA PRO A 137 -14.22 16.66 -1.50
C PRO A 137 -15.57 15.96 -1.29
N GLY A 138 -15.79 15.44 -0.09
CA GLY A 138 -17.02 14.73 0.29
C GLY A 138 -17.05 13.24 -0.07
N ASP A 139 -16.07 12.70 -0.79
CA ASP A 139 -16.00 11.27 -1.08
C ASP A 139 -15.77 10.46 0.20
N VAL A 140 -16.45 9.33 0.30
CA VAL A 140 -16.37 8.37 1.40
C VAL A 140 -16.35 6.96 0.83
N ALA A 141 -15.33 6.17 1.20
CA ALA A 141 -15.38 4.73 0.99
C ALA A 141 -16.18 4.08 2.14
N PRO A 142 -17.12 3.18 1.83
CA PRO A 142 -17.88 2.48 2.85
C PRO A 142 -16.99 1.68 3.79
N VAL A 143 -17.48 1.51 5.02
CA VAL A 143 -16.81 0.68 6.02
C VAL A 143 -16.65 -0.75 5.51
N HIS A 144 -15.46 -1.28 5.72
CA HIS A 144 -15.13 -2.66 5.36
C HIS A 144 -13.95 -3.15 6.19
N LEU A 145 -13.71 -4.44 6.11
CA LEU A 145 -12.49 -5.06 6.60
C LEU A 145 -12.03 -6.14 5.63
N HIS A 146 -10.77 -6.47 5.66
CA HIS A 146 -10.18 -7.50 4.79
C HIS A 146 -9.05 -8.25 5.47
N SER A 147 -8.77 -9.46 4.97
CA SER A 147 -7.70 -10.32 5.50
C SER A 147 -6.29 -9.82 5.16
N PRO A 148 -5.97 -9.21 4.01
CA PRO A 148 -4.66 -8.63 3.80
C PRO A 148 -4.37 -7.45 4.73
N ASN A 149 -3.11 -7.29 5.11
CA ASN A 149 -2.64 -6.02 5.67
C ASN A 149 -2.60 -4.96 4.59
N ALA A 150 -2.93 -3.73 4.95
CA ALA A 150 -2.79 -2.58 4.07
C ALA A 150 -2.16 -1.39 4.80
N SER A 151 -1.60 -0.50 4.01
CA SER A 151 -1.10 0.79 4.47
C SER A 151 -1.38 1.87 3.44
N ARG A 152 -1.37 3.13 3.89
CA ARG A 152 -1.49 4.32 3.05
C ARG A 152 -0.30 5.21 3.23
N THR A 153 0.36 5.55 2.12
CA THR A 153 1.35 6.63 2.07
C THR A 153 0.72 7.84 1.38
N ILE A 154 0.67 8.96 2.08
CA ILE A 154 -0.05 10.15 1.63
C ILE A 154 0.85 10.99 0.72
N LEU A 155 0.34 11.32 -0.48
CA LEU A 155 1.04 12.17 -1.47
C LEU A 155 0.55 13.61 -1.48
N SER A 156 -0.70 13.87 -1.12
CA SER A 156 -1.26 15.22 -1.00
C SER A 156 -0.76 15.94 0.26
N ASP A 157 -0.68 17.25 0.22
CA ASP A 157 -0.13 18.04 1.33
C ASP A 157 -0.95 17.87 2.61
N LYS A 158 -2.28 17.83 2.48
CA LYS A 158 -3.22 17.62 3.59
C LYS A 158 -4.59 17.24 3.06
N GLY A 159 -5.42 16.80 3.97
CA GLY A 159 -6.81 16.44 3.70
C GLY A 159 -6.97 14.93 3.54
N GLY A 160 -8.22 14.50 3.63
CA GLY A 160 -8.54 13.10 3.75
C GLY A 160 -8.25 12.54 5.13
N TYR A 161 -8.80 11.36 5.36
CA TYR A 161 -8.63 10.64 6.62
C TYR A 161 -8.85 9.13 6.39
N THR A 162 -8.34 8.36 7.33
CA THR A 162 -8.72 6.96 7.51
C THR A 162 -9.18 6.78 8.96
N VAL A 163 -10.27 6.07 9.17
CA VAL A 163 -10.69 5.63 10.50
C VAL A 163 -10.42 4.13 10.61
N VAL A 164 -9.70 3.72 11.65
CA VAL A 164 -9.37 2.31 11.89
C VAL A 164 -9.80 1.96 13.30
N GLU A 165 -10.70 0.98 13.46
CA GLU A 165 -11.25 0.56 14.75
C GLU A 165 -11.70 1.74 15.64
N GLY A 166 -12.23 2.79 15.01
CA GLY A 166 -12.69 4.00 15.69
C GLY A 166 -11.62 5.06 15.96
N GLU A 167 -10.37 4.84 15.61
CA GLU A 167 -9.33 5.87 15.64
C GLU A 167 -9.26 6.58 14.30
N ARG A 168 -9.53 7.89 14.28
CA ARG A 168 -9.40 8.73 13.11
C ARG A 168 -7.95 9.20 12.94
N CYS A 169 -7.41 8.98 11.76
CA CYS A 169 -6.10 9.43 11.32
C CYS A 169 -6.27 10.46 10.20
N ASP A 170 -6.17 11.73 10.52
CA ASP A 170 -6.15 12.81 9.51
C ASP A 170 -4.84 12.76 8.74
N ALA A 171 -4.94 12.80 7.41
CA ALA A 171 -3.85 12.54 6.51
C ALA A 171 -3.10 13.83 6.11
N SER A 172 -1.78 13.75 6.10
CA SER A 172 -0.87 14.78 5.60
C SER A 172 0.26 14.13 4.79
N ARG A 173 0.91 14.90 3.93
CA ARG A 173 1.99 14.39 3.07
C ARG A 173 3.06 13.64 3.86
N GLY A 174 3.43 12.47 3.35
CA GLY A 174 4.44 11.61 3.97
C GLY A 174 3.93 10.81 5.17
N ASP A 175 2.66 10.96 5.58
CA ASP A 175 2.09 10.08 6.59
C ASP A 175 2.04 8.64 6.08
N LEU A 176 2.32 7.71 6.99
CA LEU A 176 2.03 6.29 6.82
C LEU A 176 0.90 5.91 7.78
N ILE A 177 -0.23 5.51 7.24
CA ILE A 177 -1.39 5.03 8.01
C ILE A 177 -1.57 3.55 7.74
N LEU A 178 -1.63 2.75 8.79
CA LEU A 178 -1.80 1.30 8.71
C LEU A 178 -3.28 0.92 8.86
N THR A 179 -3.70 -0.04 8.06
CA THR A 179 -4.96 -0.77 8.21
C THR A 179 -4.63 -2.26 8.33
N PRO A 180 -4.40 -2.71 9.57
CA PRO A 180 -4.04 -4.10 9.82
C PRO A 180 -5.13 -5.07 9.38
N ASN A 181 -4.73 -6.30 9.08
CA ASN A 181 -5.66 -7.36 8.70
C ASN A 181 -6.80 -7.55 9.73
N GLY A 182 -8.02 -7.71 9.24
CA GLY A 182 -9.20 -7.95 10.06
C GLY A 182 -9.64 -6.76 10.93
N THR A 183 -9.22 -5.53 10.62
CA THR A 183 -9.68 -4.31 11.28
C THR A 183 -10.74 -3.60 10.46
N TRP A 184 -11.82 -3.14 11.10
CA TRP A 184 -12.84 -2.31 10.47
C TRP A 184 -12.28 -0.93 10.18
N HIS A 185 -12.43 -0.48 8.94
CA HIS A 185 -11.95 0.84 8.55
C HIS A 185 -12.80 1.46 7.44
N ASP A 186 -12.76 2.78 7.40
CA ASP A 186 -13.31 3.61 6.33
C ASP A 186 -12.35 4.73 5.94
N HIS A 187 -12.62 5.39 4.84
CA HIS A 187 -11.82 6.48 4.33
C HIS A 187 -12.73 7.59 3.81
N GLY A 188 -12.21 8.80 3.80
CA GLY A 188 -12.92 9.90 3.20
C GLY A 188 -12.07 11.15 3.06
N ASN A 189 -12.68 12.15 2.44
CA ASN A 189 -12.07 13.46 2.26
C ASN A 189 -13.04 14.57 2.69
N ASP A 190 -12.80 15.17 3.85
CA ASP A 190 -13.55 16.29 4.38
C ASP A 190 -12.93 17.65 3.97
N SER A 191 -11.84 17.64 3.19
CA SER A 191 -11.17 18.85 2.73
C SER A 191 -11.86 19.45 1.49
N LYS A 192 -11.34 20.59 1.02
CA LYS A 192 -11.87 21.25 -0.17
C LYS A 192 -11.17 20.86 -1.47
N GLU A 193 -10.07 20.12 -1.37
CA GLU A 193 -9.25 19.70 -2.50
C GLU A 193 -9.22 18.16 -2.60
N PRO A 194 -9.03 17.59 -3.79
CA PRO A 194 -8.81 16.18 -3.93
C PRO A 194 -7.56 15.71 -3.17
N VAL A 195 -7.64 14.53 -2.58
CA VAL A 195 -6.51 13.93 -1.88
C VAL A 195 -6.09 12.65 -2.58
N ILE A 196 -4.77 12.41 -2.61
CA ILE A 196 -4.17 11.26 -3.27
C ILE A 196 -3.28 10.53 -2.27
N TRP A 197 -3.43 9.22 -2.21
CA TRP A 197 -2.54 8.33 -1.47
C TRP A 197 -2.28 7.03 -2.20
N ILE A 198 -1.24 6.35 -1.77
CA ILE A 198 -0.85 5.04 -2.26
C ILE A 198 -1.27 4.00 -1.24
N ASP A 199 -2.08 3.04 -1.66
CA ASP A 199 -2.45 1.86 -0.88
C ASP A 199 -1.52 0.71 -1.23
N MET A 200 -0.88 0.10 -0.24
CA MET A 200 0.00 -1.05 -0.40
C MET A 200 -0.51 -2.20 0.44
N LEU A 201 -0.68 -3.35 -0.20
CA LEU A 201 -1.29 -4.53 0.41
C LEU A 201 -0.45 -5.78 0.13
N ASP A 202 -0.39 -6.69 1.10
CA ASP A 202 0.12 -8.05 0.91
C ASP A 202 -0.92 -8.99 0.24
N TRP A 203 -1.90 -8.40 -0.44
CA TRP A 203 -3.00 -9.10 -1.11
C TRP A 203 -2.55 -10.29 -1.97
N PRO A 204 -1.52 -10.16 -2.84
CA PRO A 204 -1.10 -11.28 -3.69
C PRO A 204 -0.61 -12.49 -2.89
N LEU A 205 0.03 -12.25 -1.75
CA LEU A 205 0.47 -13.31 -0.84
C LEU A 205 -0.74 -14.01 -0.22
N ILE A 206 -1.68 -13.24 0.32
CA ILE A 206 -2.86 -13.78 1.01
C ILE A 206 -3.79 -14.49 0.01
N GLU A 207 -3.88 -13.97 -1.23
CA GLU A 207 -4.60 -14.62 -2.32
C GLU A 207 -3.93 -15.93 -2.75
N PHE A 208 -2.60 -15.96 -2.84
CA PHE A 208 -1.84 -17.19 -3.12
C PHE A 208 -2.06 -18.28 -2.06
N LEU A 209 -2.23 -17.87 -0.81
CA LEU A 209 -2.53 -18.77 0.31
C LEU A 209 -4.02 -19.18 0.38
N ASP A 210 -4.84 -18.74 -0.58
CA ASP A 210 -6.30 -18.97 -0.61
C ASP A 210 -7.03 -18.44 0.64
N ALA A 211 -6.47 -17.39 1.26
CA ALA A 211 -6.94 -16.80 2.50
C ALA A 211 -7.45 -15.35 2.35
N ALA A 212 -7.59 -14.86 1.10
CA ALA A 212 -8.06 -13.51 0.83
C ALA A 212 -9.58 -13.41 0.94
N TRP A 213 -10.05 -12.47 1.76
CA TRP A 213 -11.47 -12.17 1.93
C TRP A 213 -11.67 -10.69 2.26
N VAL A 214 -12.89 -10.21 2.05
CA VAL A 214 -13.36 -8.86 2.40
C VAL A 214 -14.76 -8.99 2.97
N ASP A 215 -15.07 -8.21 4.00
CA ASP A 215 -16.39 -8.08 4.58
C ASP A 215 -16.84 -6.62 4.59
N HIS A 216 -18.09 -6.38 4.26
CA HIS A 216 -18.75 -5.07 4.26
C HIS A 216 -19.90 -4.98 5.27
N ASP A 217 -20.23 -6.08 5.93
CA ASP A 217 -21.38 -6.21 6.82
C ASP A 217 -20.96 -5.97 8.29
N MET A 218 -20.49 -4.76 8.60
CA MET A 218 -20.14 -4.40 9.97
C MET A 218 -21.30 -4.63 10.93
N PRO A 219 -21.14 -5.41 12.02
CA PRO A 219 -22.21 -5.66 12.98
C PRO A 219 -22.80 -4.39 13.58
N GLY A 220 -24.14 -4.26 13.53
CA GLY A 220 -24.85 -3.09 14.04
C GLY A 220 -24.86 -1.87 13.12
N ALA A 221 -24.22 -1.98 11.95
CA ALA A 221 -24.22 -0.92 10.95
C ALA A 221 -25.45 -1.02 10.04
N GLN A 222 -26.09 0.11 9.72
CA GLN A 222 -27.17 0.20 8.75
C GLN A 222 -26.80 1.19 7.63
N GLY A 223 -27.07 0.80 6.39
CA GLY A 223 -26.83 1.66 5.22
C GLY A 223 -25.34 1.94 4.98
N ASN A 224 -25.01 3.19 4.71
CA ASN A 224 -23.63 3.68 4.54
C ASN A 224 -22.95 3.93 5.90
N ALA A 225 -23.01 2.95 6.79
CA ALA A 225 -22.43 3.07 8.11
C ALA A 225 -20.92 3.32 8.02
N ARG A 226 -20.43 4.14 8.94
CA ARG A 226 -19.03 4.46 9.11
C ARG A 226 -18.54 3.86 10.42
N VAL A 227 -17.24 3.57 10.50
CA VAL A 227 -16.62 3.22 11.76
C VAL A 227 -16.76 4.42 12.70
N GLN A 228 -17.67 4.32 13.68
CA GLN A 228 -17.88 5.41 14.60
C GLN A 228 -16.65 5.57 15.50
N PRO A 229 -16.16 6.80 15.72
CA PRO A 229 -15.16 7.05 16.72
C PRO A 229 -15.71 6.58 18.08
N THR A 230 -15.08 5.56 18.64
CA THR A 230 -15.42 5.03 19.97
C THR A 230 -14.68 5.81 21.04
N THR A 231 -14.24 5.17 22.10
CA THR A 231 -13.34 5.76 23.11
C THR A 231 -11.97 6.13 22.55
N HIS A 232 -11.62 5.63 21.37
CA HIS A 232 -10.35 5.89 20.67
C HIS A 232 -10.52 7.07 19.71
N ARG A 233 -10.40 8.26 20.25
CA ARG A 233 -10.45 9.51 19.48
C ARG A 233 -9.13 9.70 18.69
N ASP A 234 -9.14 10.75 17.86
CA ASP A 234 -8.04 11.15 16.98
C ASP A 234 -6.65 11.01 17.62
N GLY A 235 -5.78 10.27 16.96
CA GLY A 235 -4.41 10.05 17.40
C GLY A 235 -4.26 9.28 18.71
N TYR A 236 -5.21 8.41 19.08
CA TYR A 236 -5.15 7.65 20.33
C TYR A 236 -3.90 6.76 20.39
N SER A 237 -3.65 5.94 19.38
CA SER A 237 -2.48 5.06 19.32
C SER A 237 -1.17 5.85 19.37
N ARG A 238 -1.11 7.01 18.71
CA ARG A 238 0.05 7.87 18.72
C ARG A 238 0.29 8.52 20.11
N ARG A 239 -0.76 8.89 20.83
CA ARG A 239 -0.60 9.40 22.22
C ARG A 239 -0.01 8.35 23.15
N LEU A 240 -0.36 7.09 22.95
CA LEU A 240 0.13 5.98 23.76
C LEU A 240 1.55 5.53 23.38
N TYR A 241 1.83 5.47 22.07
CA TYR A 241 3.00 4.77 21.52
C TYR A 241 3.90 5.65 20.64
N GLY A 242 3.48 6.82 20.26
CA GLY A 242 4.19 7.68 19.30
C GLY A 242 5.47 8.33 19.85
N ARG A 243 5.81 8.10 21.12
CA ARG A 243 7.05 8.58 21.74
C ARG A 243 7.90 7.37 22.12
N GLY A 244 8.89 7.07 21.31
CA GLY A 244 9.76 5.91 21.49
C GLY A 244 10.34 5.79 22.89
N GLY A 245 10.45 4.58 23.39
CA GLY A 245 11.02 4.25 24.71
C GLY A 245 10.12 4.53 25.90
N MET A 246 8.91 5.05 25.72
CA MET A 246 7.94 5.31 26.77
C MET A 246 6.64 4.58 26.50
N MET A 247 6.22 3.70 27.43
CA MET A 247 5.06 2.84 27.28
C MET A 247 4.08 3.06 28.44
N PRO A 248 2.77 3.17 28.18
CA PRO A 248 1.78 3.27 29.26
C PRO A 248 1.69 1.94 30.02
N THR A 249 1.54 2.00 31.34
CA THR A 249 1.46 0.81 32.21
C THR A 249 0.02 0.35 32.46
N PHE A 250 -0.98 1.13 32.04
CA PHE A 250 -2.39 0.94 32.36
C PHE A 250 -3.23 0.41 31.18
N VAL A 251 -2.58 0.08 30.06
CA VAL A 251 -3.24 -0.54 28.89
C VAL A 251 -2.61 -1.88 28.56
N SER A 252 -3.39 -2.78 27.99
CA SER A 252 -2.85 -4.01 27.44
C SER A 252 -2.10 -3.69 26.14
N HIS A 253 -0.85 -4.16 26.06
CA HIS A 253 -0.04 -4.06 24.85
C HIS A 253 -0.30 -5.20 23.87
N GLN A 254 -1.15 -6.15 24.24
CA GLN A 254 -1.70 -7.14 23.31
C GLN A 254 -2.77 -6.46 22.46
N ILE A 255 -2.32 -5.66 21.52
CA ILE A 255 -3.21 -4.88 20.70
C ILE A 255 -3.30 -5.50 19.33
N GLY A 256 -4.34 -5.43 18.94
CA GLY A 256 -4.96 -5.71 17.71
C GLY A 256 -6.32 -6.21 18.08
N VAL A 257 -7.33 -5.55 17.61
CA VAL A 257 -8.59 -6.19 17.50
C VAL A 257 -8.30 -7.41 16.63
N GLY A 258 -8.15 -8.50 17.29
CA GLY A 258 -7.97 -9.80 16.73
C GLY A 258 -6.58 -10.18 16.23
N ARG A 259 -5.81 -9.42 15.50
CA ARG A 259 -4.70 -10.03 14.74
C ARG A 259 -3.50 -9.15 14.40
N SER A 260 -3.57 -7.83 14.55
CA SER A 260 -2.44 -6.97 14.24
C SER A 260 -1.42 -6.92 15.36
N PRO A 261 -0.14 -7.12 15.06
CA PRO A 261 0.91 -6.95 16.05
C PRO A 261 1.22 -5.48 16.36
N ALA A 262 0.79 -4.52 15.55
CA ALA A 262 1.18 -3.13 15.67
C ALA A 262 0.11 -2.27 16.36
N PRO A 263 0.41 -1.75 17.57
CA PRO A 263 -0.52 -0.88 18.28
C PRO A 263 -0.53 0.56 17.75
N LEU A 264 0.53 1.01 17.10
CA LEU A 264 0.65 2.32 16.49
C LEU A 264 0.26 2.20 15.01
N ILE A 265 -0.81 2.91 14.62
CA ILE A 265 -1.35 2.83 13.26
C ILE A 265 -1.08 4.07 12.40
N HIS A 266 -0.61 5.17 13.01
CA HIS A 266 -0.38 6.43 12.31
C HIS A 266 1.02 6.98 12.60
N PHE A 267 1.89 6.93 11.60
CA PHE A 267 3.23 7.52 11.61
C PHE A 267 3.17 8.82 10.79
N ARG A 268 3.38 9.97 11.42
CA ARG A 268 3.29 11.26 10.73
C ARG A 268 4.52 11.53 9.87
N GLY A 269 4.30 12.03 8.67
CA GLY A 269 5.37 12.44 7.75
C GLY A 269 6.29 13.50 8.35
N ALA A 270 5.74 14.43 9.13
CA ALA A 270 6.54 15.43 9.84
C ALA A 270 7.53 14.79 10.84
N ASP A 271 7.09 13.78 11.61
CA ASP A 271 7.94 13.07 12.56
C ASP A 271 9.04 12.25 11.84
N VAL A 272 8.68 11.66 10.69
CA VAL A 272 9.63 10.94 9.81
C VAL A 272 10.67 11.89 9.26
N HIS A 273 10.25 13.03 8.73
CA HIS A 273 11.14 14.06 8.20
C HIS A 273 12.10 14.58 9.29
N GLU A 274 11.58 14.93 10.46
CA GLU A 274 12.39 15.39 11.61
C GLU A 274 13.43 14.32 11.99
N THR A 275 13.04 13.05 12.06
CA THR A 275 13.93 11.96 12.42
C THR A 275 15.04 11.76 11.39
N LEU A 276 14.71 11.72 10.09
CA LEU A 276 15.69 11.57 9.01
C LEU A 276 16.70 12.74 8.98
N HIS A 277 16.18 13.97 9.08
CA HIS A 277 17.05 15.16 9.08
C HIS A 277 17.87 15.32 10.37
N GLY A 278 17.33 14.85 11.50
CA GLY A 278 18.08 14.75 12.76
C GLY A 278 19.30 13.83 12.65
N LEU A 279 19.17 12.76 11.88
CA LEU A 279 20.25 11.79 11.61
C LEU A 279 21.13 12.15 10.42
N ARG A 280 20.82 13.21 9.67
CA ARG A 280 21.46 13.56 8.41
C ARG A 280 22.99 13.69 8.46
N LYS A 281 23.54 14.06 9.62
CA LYS A 281 24.99 14.23 9.82
C LYS A 281 25.72 12.93 10.17
N GLU A 282 24.95 11.90 10.51
CA GLU A 282 25.52 10.59 10.82
C GLU A 282 26.13 9.94 9.57
N LYS A 283 27.06 9.01 9.78
CA LYS A 283 27.68 8.28 8.67
C LYS A 283 26.63 7.51 7.85
N GLY A 284 25.64 6.93 8.51
CA GLY A 284 24.65 6.06 7.92
C GLY A 284 25.21 4.69 7.52
N ASP A 285 24.36 3.89 6.88
CA ASP A 285 24.72 2.59 6.32
C ASP A 285 25.30 2.76 4.91
N PRO A 286 26.40 2.08 4.56
CA PRO A 286 27.03 2.23 3.23
C PRO A 286 26.12 1.79 2.08
N HIS A 287 25.15 0.91 2.31
CA HIS A 287 24.25 0.37 1.30
C HIS A 287 22.88 1.05 1.27
N GLU A 288 22.55 1.81 2.33
CA GLU A 288 21.23 2.42 2.52
C GLU A 288 21.28 3.93 2.79
N GLY A 289 22.44 4.52 3.13
CA GLY A 289 22.53 5.90 3.59
C GLY A 289 21.89 6.09 4.97
N ILE A 290 21.10 7.15 5.17
CA ILE A 290 20.33 7.35 6.38
C ILE A 290 18.97 6.67 6.21
N LYS A 291 18.73 5.60 6.95
CA LYS A 291 17.50 4.82 6.85
C LYS A 291 16.91 4.55 8.22
N ILE A 292 15.59 4.65 8.32
CA ILE A 292 14.82 4.30 9.50
C ILE A 292 13.73 3.30 9.11
N ASP A 293 13.40 2.39 10.00
CA ASP A 293 12.29 1.45 9.85
C ASP A 293 11.08 1.91 10.68
N PHE A 294 9.88 1.71 10.15
CA PHE A 294 8.64 1.84 10.90
C PHE A 294 8.41 0.53 11.66
N VAL A 295 8.43 0.63 12.97
CA VAL A 295 8.41 -0.55 13.83
C VAL A 295 7.22 -0.55 14.78
N ASN A 296 6.85 -1.74 15.23
CA ASN A 296 5.97 -1.90 16.36
C ASN A 296 6.69 -1.36 17.61
N PRO A 297 6.21 -0.31 18.25
CA PRO A 297 6.90 0.31 19.40
C PRO A 297 7.00 -0.59 20.64
N VAL A 298 6.21 -1.65 20.71
CA VAL A 298 6.24 -2.62 21.82
C VAL A 298 7.37 -3.63 21.65
N THR A 299 7.63 -4.06 20.42
CA THR A 299 8.57 -5.18 20.17
C THR A 299 9.83 -4.75 19.41
N GLY A 300 9.82 -3.59 18.74
CA GLY A 300 10.87 -3.17 17.82
C GLY A 300 10.88 -3.92 16.48
N GLU A 301 9.96 -4.86 16.28
CA GLU A 301 9.83 -5.62 15.04
C GLU A 301 9.05 -4.84 13.97
N PRO A 302 9.05 -5.30 12.69
CA PRO A 302 8.21 -4.73 11.65
C PRO A 302 6.74 -4.65 12.06
N VAL A 303 6.06 -3.61 11.58
CA VAL A 303 4.63 -3.36 11.90
C VAL A 303 3.71 -4.48 11.44
N PHE A 304 4.09 -5.22 10.39
CA PHE A 304 3.38 -6.42 9.92
C PHE A 304 4.34 -7.59 9.80
N LYS A 305 3.82 -8.80 9.97
CA LYS A 305 4.60 -10.04 9.80
C LYS A 305 4.97 -10.32 8.34
N THR A 306 4.28 -9.69 7.41
CA THR A 306 4.42 -9.89 5.95
C THR A 306 5.13 -8.74 5.26
N LEU A 307 5.01 -7.50 5.78
CA LEU A 307 5.53 -6.29 5.17
C LEU A 307 6.38 -5.49 6.14
N ASN A 308 7.52 -5.00 5.64
CA ASN A 308 8.40 -4.05 6.31
C ASN A 308 8.28 -2.69 5.62
N TYR A 309 8.24 -1.63 6.41
CA TYR A 309 8.20 -0.25 5.92
C TYR A 309 9.44 0.49 6.39
N SER A 310 9.99 1.33 5.54
CA SER A 310 11.16 2.16 5.88
C SER A 310 11.14 3.49 5.15
N ALA A 311 11.86 4.45 5.70
CA ALA A 311 12.15 5.73 5.05
C ALA A 311 13.65 5.92 4.98
N GLN A 312 14.14 6.44 3.85
CA GLN A 312 15.55 6.61 3.55
C GLN A 312 15.80 8.04 3.08
N LEU A 313 16.86 8.66 3.59
CA LEU A 313 17.36 9.96 3.13
C LEU A 313 18.72 9.75 2.47
N LEU A 314 18.86 10.30 1.26
CA LEU A 314 20.11 10.40 0.52
C LEU A 314 20.52 11.87 0.38
N ARG A 315 21.73 12.19 0.80
CA ARG A 315 22.29 13.55 0.66
C ARG A 315 22.62 13.87 -0.80
N PRO A 316 22.67 15.14 -1.21
CA PRO A 316 23.10 15.51 -2.55
C PRO A 316 24.40 14.83 -2.97
N GLY A 317 24.40 14.18 -4.12
CA GLY A 317 25.54 13.44 -4.65
C GLY A 317 25.86 12.12 -3.93
N GLU A 318 25.08 11.73 -2.95
CA GLU A 318 25.26 10.45 -2.25
C GLU A 318 24.94 9.27 -3.16
N GLU A 319 25.82 8.29 -3.14
CA GLU A 319 25.69 7.03 -3.86
C GLU A 319 25.90 5.87 -2.88
N THR A 320 24.90 4.99 -2.77
CA THR A 320 25.02 3.83 -1.90
C THR A 320 25.89 2.73 -2.53
N ALA A 321 26.47 1.88 -1.71
CA ALA A 321 27.14 0.68 -2.20
C ALA A 321 26.11 -0.36 -2.72
N LEU A 322 26.57 -1.23 -3.60
CA LEU A 322 25.71 -2.28 -4.15
C LEU A 322 25.24 -3.23 -3.07
N LYS A 323 23.91 -3.47 -3.03
CA LYS A 323 23.23 -4.44 -2.17
C LYS A 323 22.32 -5.32 -3.02
N ARG A 324 22.15 -6.58 -2.61
CA ARG A 324 21.04 -7.44 -3.06
C ARG A 324 20.46 -8.20 -1.87
N GLU A 325 19.21 -8.57 -1.98
CA GLU A 325 18.50 -9.31 -0.93
C GLU A 325 17.44 -10.23 -1.51
N THR A 326 16.98 -11.19 -0.71
CA THR A 326 15.91 -12.12 -1.11
C THR A 326 14.53 -11.48 -1.09
N ALA A 327 14.41 -10.29 -0.52
CA ALA A 327 13.16 -9.53 -0.49
C ALA A 327 12.97 -8.70 -1.76
N GLY A 328 11.72 -8.58 -2.22
CA GLY A 328 11.30 -7.60 -3.22
C GLY A 328 10.91 -6.28 -2.54
N THR A 329 11.27 -5.15 -3.15
CA THR A 329 11.01 -3.85 -2.56
C THR A 329 10.32 -2.91 -3.54
N PHE A 330 9.27 -2.27 -3.07
CA PHE A 330 8.55 -1.20 -3.72
C PHE A 330 8.96 0.13 -3.09
N HIS A 331 9.22 1.14 -3.92
CA HIS A 331 9.72 2.43 -3.50
C HIS A 331 8.82 3.56 -3.98
N VAL A 332 8.63 4.58 -3.13
CA VAL A 332 7.92 5.82 -3.43
C VAL A 332 8.86 6.99 -3.15
N VAL A 333 9.05 7.87 -4.13
CA VAL A 333 9.85 9.07 -3.96
C VAL A 333 9.00 10.16 -3.31
N ILE A 334 9.24 10.44 -2.04
CA ILE A 334 8.52 11.48 -1.29
C ILE A 334 9.07 12.87 -1.61
N GLU A 335 10.41 12.98 -1.72
CA GLU A 335 11.09 14.25 -1.99
C GLU A 335 12.33 14.03 -2.86
N GLY A 336 12.67 15.04 -3.65
CA GLY A 336 13.91 15.08 -4.42
C GLY A 336 13.90 14.31 -5.73
N SER A 337 15.09 14.01 -6.23
CA SER A 337 15.30 13.30 -7.50
C SER A 337 16.61 12.51 -7.47
N GLY A 338 16.67 11.47 -8.28
CA GLY A 338 17.85 10.62 -8.32
C GLY A 338 17.72 9.48 -9.31
N ALA A 339 18.51 8.45 -9.10
CA ALA A 339 18.47 7.24 -9.89
C ALA A 339 18.68 6.00 -9.02
N THR A 340 18.10 4.89 -9.47
CA THR A 340 18.38 3.56 -8.93
C THR A 340 18.92 2.69 -10.04
N GLU A 341 20.13 2.18 -9.85
CA GLU A 341 20.67 1.17 -10.73
C GLU A 341 20.30 -0.21 -10.17
N VAL A 342 19.68 -1.04 -11.00
CA VAL A 342 19.18 -2.36 -10.59
C VAL A 342 19.19 -3.34 -11.76
N GLY A 343 19.90 -4.45 -11.61
CA GLY A 343 19.93 -5.51 -12.62
C GLY A 343 20.37 -5.03 -14.01
N GLY A 344 21.28 -4.07 -14.07
CA GLY A 344 21.78 -3.47 -15.32
C GLY A 344 20.89 -2.38 -15.92
N LYS A 345 19.76 -2.05 -15.30
CA LYS A 345 18.91 -0.91 -15.67
C LYS A 345 19.20 0.29 -14.77
N ARG A 346 19.02 1.50 -15.31
CA ARG A 346 19.03 2.74 -14.56
C ARG A 346 17.63 3.35 -14.59
N LEU A 347 17.03 3.48 -13.42
CA LEU A 347 15.71 4.06 -13.20
C LEU A 347 15.91 5.48 -12.65
N GLU A 348 15.69 6.49 -13.48
CA GLU A 348 15.77 7.90 -13.06
C GLU A 348 14.41 8.35 -12.55
N TRP A 349 14.36 8.77 -11.29
CA TRP A 349 13.13 9.10 -10.58
C TRP A 349 13.14 10.54 -10.05
N THR A 350 11.95 11.07 -9.91
CA THR A 350 11.65 12.36 -9.30
C THR A 350 10.53 12.20 -8.26
N GLN A 351 10.21 13.26 -7.56
CA GLN A 351 9.15 13.28 -6.56
C GLN A 351 7.83 12.68 -7.08
N ASN A 352 7.20 11.83 -6.27
CA ASN A 352 6.00 11.03 -6.52
C ASN A 352 6.16 9.89 -7.53
N ASP A 353 7.33 9.71 -8.14
CA ASP A 353 7.60 8.53 -8.94
C ASP A 353 7.65 7.27 -8.04
N ILE A 354 7.32 6.14 -8.64
CA ILE A 354 7.23 4.85 -7.97
C ILE A 354 8.08 3.85 -8.74
N PHE A 355 8.88 3.04 -8.03
CA PHE A 355 9.68 2.02 -8.69
C PHE A 355 9.82 0.74 -7.86
N VAL A 356 10.19 -0.34 -8.53
CA VAL A 356 10.36 -1.67 -7.92
C VAL A 356 11.77 -2.18 -8.12
N VAL A 357 12.34 -2.69 -7.03
CA VAL A 357 13.57 -3.48 -7.00
C VAL A 357 13.20 -4.94 -6.73
N PRO A 358 13.36 -5.84 -7.72
CA PRO A 358 13.10 -7.25 -7.53
C PRO A 358 14.10 -7.95 -6.61
N ASN A 359 13.70 -9.11 -6.11
CA ASN A 359 14.55 -10.03 -5.35
C ASN A 359 15.84 -10.36 -6.09
N PHE A 360 16.93 -10.59 -5.37
CA PHE A 360 18.25 -11.06 -5.84
C PHE A 360 18.99 -10.16 -6.83
N LEU A 361 18.44 -9.02 -7.22
CA LEU A 361 19.15 -8.11 -8.13
C LEU A 361 20.04 -7.15 -7.35
N TRP A 362 21.27 -6.97 -7.82
CA TRP A 362 22.15 -5.92 -7.32
C TRP A 362 21.55 -4.56 -7.60
N ARG A 363 21.44 -3.74 -6.56
CA ARG A 363 20.93 -2.36 -6.64
C ARG A 363 21.80 -1.39 -5.90
N ARG A 364 21.77 -0.13 -6.30
CA ARG A 364 22.26 1.04 -5.56
C ARG A 364 21.39 2.24 -5.87
N HIS A 365 21.28 3.15 -4.91
CA HIS A 365 20.58 4.41 -5.07
C HIS A 365 21.58 5.55 -5.19
N ILE A 366 21.24 6.56 -5.99
CA ILE A 366 22.09 7.71 -6.27
C ILE A 366 21.19 8.95 -6.19
N ASN A 367 21.51 9.88 -5.30
CA ASN A 367 20.86 11.20 -5.33
C ASN A 367 21.58 12.08 -6.35
N THR A 368 20.95 12.32 -7.50
CA THR A 368 21.47 13.18 -8.57
C THR A 368 21.00 14.63 -8.44
N GLY A 369 20.12 14.90 -7.47
CA GLY A 369 19.57 16.23 -7.20
C GLY A 369 20.50 17.15 -6.41
N LYS A 370 20.10 18.40 -6.27
CA LYS A 370 20.80 19.40 -5.46
C LYS A 370 20.36 19.44 -3.99
N ASN A 371 19.21 18.83 -3.70
CA ASN A 371 18.63 18.72 -2.37
C ASN A 371 18.67 17.28 -1.88
N ASP A 372 18.40 17.07 -0.61
CA ASP A 372 18.19 15.73 -0.07
C ASP A 372 17.04 15.02 -0.82
N ALA A 373 17.15 13.73 -0.96
CA ALA A 373 16.07 12.90 -1.50
C ALA A 373 15.54 11.97 -0.41
N VAL A 374 14.22 11.88 -0.29
CA VAL A 374 13.55 11.00 0.66
C VAL A 374 12.75 9.95 -0.10
N ILE A 375 13.03 8.69 0.18
CA ILE A 375 12.38 7.53 -0.44
C ILE A 375 11.72 6.70 0.67
N TYR A 376 10.42 6.43 0.52
CA TYR A 376 9.75 5.44 1.34
C TYR A 376 9.75 4.09 0.64
N SER A 377 9.85 3.04 1.43
CA SER A 377 9.94 1.68 0.90
C SER A 377 9.01 0.73 1.63
N VAL A 378 8.43 -0.20 0.85
CA VAL A 378 7.68 -1.34 1.36
C VAL A 378 8.30 -2.61 0.80
N SER A 379 8.57 -3.57 1.66
CA SER A 379 9.29 -4.79 1.31
C SER A 379 8.66 -6.00 1.99
N ASP A 380 8.76 -7.16 1.38
CA ASP A 380 8.41 -8.44 2.00
C ASP A 380 9.54 -9.04 2.86
N ALA A 381 10.52 -8.23 3.26
CA ALA A 381 11.62 -8.68 4.11
C ALA A 381 11.14 -9.26 5.46
N ALA A 382 10.04 -8.70 6.03
CA ALA A 382 9.43 -9.26 7.22
C ALA A 382 8.94 -10.70 7.00
N LEU A 383 8.24 -10.95 5.89
CA LEU A 383 7.84 -12.31 5.50
C LEU A 383 9.06 -13.22 5.37
N MET A 384 10.08 -12.78 4.62
CA MET A 384 11.28 -13.57 4.37
C MET A 384 12.02 -13.93 5.68
N ARG A 385 12.06 -13.01 6.65
CA ARG A 385 12.61 -13.30 7.99
C ARG A 385 11.75 -14.32 8.74
N ASN A 386 10.44 -14.15 8.75
CA ASN A 386 9.52 -15.04 9.46
C ASN A 386 9.53 -16.49 8.94
N ILE A 387 9.82 -16.67 7.65
CA ILE A 387 9.94 -18.01 7.06
C ILE A 387 11.40 -18.50 6.95
N GLY A 388 12.37 -17.76 7.52
CA GLY A 388 13.77 -18.14 7.51
C GLY A 388 14.47 -18.05 6.13
N GLN A 389 13.95 -17.22 5.22
CA GLN A 389 14.46 -17.08 3.85
C GLN A 389 15.05 -15.69 3.55
N TYR A 390 15.31 -14.89 4.58
CA TYR A 390 15.93 -13.57 4.39
C TYR A 390 17.45 -13.68 4.34
N TYR A 391 18.02 -13.29 3.21
CA TYR A 391 19.46 -13.16 2.97
C TYR A 391 19.76 -11.84 2.29
N ALA A 392 20.83 -11.18 2.71
CA ALA A 392 21.28 -9.94 2.11
C ALA A 392 22.81 -9.96 1.91
N GLN A 393 23.26 -9.39 0.80
CA GLN A 393 24.66 -9.28 0.47
C GLN A 393 25.00 -7.86 0.03
N GLY A 394 26.15 -7.38 0.49
CA GLY A 394 26.77 -6.15 0.04
C GLY A 394 27.96 -6.42 -0.90
N ARG A 395 28.21 -5.48 -1.82
CA ARG A 395 29.41 -5.51 -2.66
C ARG A 395 30.14 -4.18 -2.49
N ASN A 396 31.38 -4.26 -2.08
CA ASN A 396 32.22 -3.07 -1.94
C ASN A 396 32.79 -2.59 -3.30
N LYS A 397 33.47 -1.45 -3.30
CA LYS A 397 34.08 -0.85 -4.51
C LYS A 397 35.11 -1.74 -5.19
N ASN A 398 35.73 -2.67 -4.46
CA ASN A 398 36.71 -3.62 -4.98
C ASN A 398 36.04 -4.92 -5.51
N GLY A 399 34.72 -4.96 -5.57
CA GLY A 399 33.98 -6.13 -6.06
C GLY A 399 33.81 -7.26 -5.05
N LYS A 400 34.39 -7.16 -3.84
CA LYS A 400 34.24 -8.17 -2.79
C LYS A 400 32.80 -8.20 -2.28
N VAL A 401 32.21 -9.38 -2.31
CA VAL A 401 30.87 -9.65 -1.78
C VAL A 401 30.99 -10.11 -0.33
N THR A 402 30.15 -9.53 0.53
CA THR A 402 30.02 -9.89 1.95
C THR A 402 28.56 -10.12 2.27
N GLU A 403 28.30 -11.09 3.13
CA GLU A 403 26.97 -11.27 3.72
C GLU A 403 26.69 -10.10 4.68
N LEU A 404 25.49 -9.57 4.61
CA LEU A 404 25.01 -8.54 5.53
C LEU A 404 24.14 -9.23 6.58
N VAL A 405 24.60 -9.18 7.82
CA VAL A 405 23.84 -9.69 8.97
C VAL A 405 22.91 -8.58 9.44
N HIS A 406 21.64 -8.87 9.59
CA HIS A 406 20.63 -7.95 10.11
C HIS A 406 19.96 -8.52 11.35
#